data_10c8bb16a4d52c0485683238c7b5ba41
#
_entry.id   10c8bb16a4d52c0485683238c7b5ba41
#
_cell.length_a   1.000
_cell.length_b   1.000
_cell.length_c   1.000
_cell.angle_alpha   90.00
_cell.angle_beta   90.00
_cell.angle_gamma   90.00
#
_symmetry.space_group_name_H-M   'P 1'
#
loop_
_entity.id
_entity.type
_entity.pdbx_description
1 polymer ?
#
loop_
_entity_poly.entity_id
_entity_poly.type
_entity_poly.pdbx_seq_one_letter_code
_entity_poly.pdbx_strand_id
1 'polypeptide(L)'
;TSKEDIDPFEAIIEEVKEAKGVKLDNELDVEDLKQLVQKFKAAVKQQTGQDFPTCAYEQLWGAICAVFNSWMNERAILYRKMEGIPDEWGTAVSVQAMVFGNMGDTSATGVCFSRDAANGEDLFNGEYLINAQGEDVVAGIRTPQQITKIGSQRWAARAGVSEEERLAKYPSMEEAMPEIYNQLNSIQEKLEEHYRDMQDMEFTVQEGKLWFLQTRNGKRTGAAMVKIAIDLLHQGMIDEKTCLNRIEPNKLDELLHPVFDKTAEKQAKLFVKGLP
;
A
#
# COMPACT_ATOMS: atom_id res chain seq x y z
N THR A 1 -17.32 0.79 16.78
CA THR A 1 -17.70 -0.13 15.70
C THR A 1 -18.63 -1.17 16.30
N SER A 2 -19.87 -1.24 15.79
CA SER A 2 -20.85 -2.24 16.23
C SER A 2 -20.41 -3.63 15.72
N LYS A 3 -20.78 -4.68 16.45
CA LYS A 3 -20.50 -6.08 16.06
C LYS A 3 -21.08 -6.50 14.69
N GLU A 4 -21.82 -5.61 14.03
CA GLU A 4 -22.48 -5.83 12.74
C GLU A 4 -21.59 -5.53 11.52
N ASP A 5 -20.41 -4.91 11.73
CA ASP A 5 -19.50 -4.49 10.66
C ASP A 5 -18.26 -5.38 10.47
N ILE A 6 -18.18 -6.53 11.18
CA ILE A 6 -17.05 -7.44 11.04
C ILE A 6 -17.28 -8.36 9.84
N ASP A 7 -16.32 -8.42 8.91
CA ASP A 7 -16.32 -9.39 7.82
C ASP A 7 -16.44 -10.81 8.39
N PRO A 8 -17.44 -11.61 7.95
CA PRO A 8 -17.63 -12.97 8.47
C PRO A 8 -16.44 -13.89 8.23
N PHE A 9 -15.63 -13.65 7.21
CA PHE A 9 -14.42 -14.42 6.95
C PHE A 9 -13.32 -14.05 7.95
N GLU A 10 -13.15 -12.76 8.26
CA GLU A 10 -12.23 -12.30 9.29
C GLU A 10 -12.56 -12.90 10.66
N ALA A 11 -13.84 -12.91 11.03
CA ALA A 11 -14.28 -13.53 12.28
C ALA A 11 -13.92 -15.03 12.36
N ILE A 12 -14.00 -15.76 11.24
CA ILE A 12 -13.63 -17.17 11.15
C ILE A 12 -12.11 -17.36 11.29
N ILE A 13 -11.31 -16.48 10.68
CA ILE A 13 -9.84 -16.52 10.81
C ILE A 13 -9.44 -16.28 12.27
N GLU A 14 -9.98 -15.24 12.91
CA GLU A 14 -9.70 -14.93 14.31
C GLU A 14 -10.08 -16.09 15.24
N GLU A 15 -11.23 -16.74 15.02
CA GLU A 15 -11.62 -17.93 15.80
C GLU A 15 -10.58 -19.07 15.71
N VAL A 16 -10.03 -19.32 14.52
CA VAL A 16 -9.01 -20.36 14.31
C VAL A 16 -7.68 -19.96 14.96
N LYS A 17 -7.27 -18.68 14.83
CA LYS A 17 -6.07 -18.15 15.48
C LYS A 17 -6.18 -18.24 17.02
N GLU A 18 -7.31 -17.86 17.58
CA GLU A 18 -7.57 -17.96 19.02
C GLU A 18 -7.51 -19.42 19.51
N ALA A 19 -8.14 -20.35 18.77
CA ALA A 19 -8.14 -21.77 19.11
C ALA A 19 -6.73 -22.38 19.11
N LYS A 20 -5.85 -21.90 18.20
CA LYS A 20 -4.45 -22.31 18.10
C LYS A 20 -3.52 -21.56 19.07
N GLY A 21 -3.94 -20.40 19.59
CA GLY A 21 -3.14 -19.53 20.46
C GLY A 21 -2.08 -18.72 19.71
N VAL A 22 -2.31 -18.43 18.42
CA VAL A 22 -1.43 -17.62 17.58
C VAL A 22 -2.06 -16.25 17.27
N LYS A 23 -1.26 -15.29 16.78
CA LYS A 23 -1.71 -13.93 16.52
C LYS A 23 -1.64 -13.54 15.03
N LEU A 24 -0.72 -14.17 14.31
CA LEU A 24 -0.45 -13.83 12.90
C LEU A 24 -0.94 -14.95 11.98
N ASP A 25 -1.42 -14.58 10.81
CA ASP A 25 -1.92 -15.53 9.81
C ASP A 25 -0.84 -16.49 9.30
N ASN A 26 0.41 -16.01 9.22
CA ASN A 26 1.56 -16.82 8.83
C ASN A 26 2.01 -17.84 9.89
N GLU A 27 1.41 -17.84 11.08
CA GLU A 27 1.61 -18.85 12.13
C GLU A 27 0.63 -20.03 12.00
N LEU A 28 -0.37 -19.92 11.09
CA LEU A 28 -1.30 -21.00 10.77
C LEU A 28 -0.60 -22.03 9.86
N ASP A 29 -0.78 -23.29 10.17
CA ASP A 29 -0.23 -24.38 9.37
C ASP A 29 -1.19 -24.87 8.27
N VAL A 30 -0.75 -25.86 7.48
CA VAL A 30 -1.52 -26.39 6.36
C VAL A 30 -2.86 -26.97 6.78
N GLU A 31 -2.94 -27.61 7.97
CA GLU A 31 -4.19 -28.22 8.44
C GLU A 31 -5.17 -27.15 8.90
N ASP A 32 -4.70 -26.08 9.54
CA ASP A 32 -5.51 -24.93 9.90
C ASP A 32 -6.09 -24.25 8.63
N LEU A 33 -5.26 -24.06 7.60
CA LEU A 33 -5.72 -23.46 6.33
C LEU A 33 -6.74 -24.35 5.60
N LYS A 34 -6.58 -25.68 5.63
CA LYS A 34 -7.59 -26.59 5.09
C LYS A 34 -8.93 -26.47 5.84
N GLN A 35 -8.85 -26.36 7.18
CA GLN A 35 -10.05 -26.16 8.01
C GLN A 35 -10.72 -24.83 7.70
N LEU A 36 -9.95 -23.73 7.56
CA LEU A 36 -10.45 -22.42 7.17
C LEU A 36 -11.19 -22.47 5.84
N VAL A 37 -10.62 -23.12 4.82
CA VAL A 37 -11.30 -23.29 3.51
C VAL A 37 -12.67 -23.95 3.64
N GLN A 38 -12.79 -24.98 4.49
CA GLN A 38 -14.09 -25.64 4.72
C GLN A 38 -15.08 -24.72 5.45
N LYS A 39 -14.61 -24.00 6.49
CA LYS A 39 -15.44 -23.02 7.21
C LYS A 39 -15.90 -21.90 6.29
N PHE A 40 -15.05 -21.36 5.42
CA PHE A 40 -15.41 -20.34 4.44
C PHE A 40 -16.46 -20.82 3.46
N LYS A 41 -16.31 -22.02 2.89
CA LYS A 41 -17.33 -22.60 2.00
C LYS A 41 -18.67 -22.79 2.70
N ALA A 42 -18.65 -23.21 3.95
CA ALA A 42 -19.87 -23.35 4.76
C ALA A 42 -20.54 -21.99 5.02
N ALA A 43 -19.73 -20.95 5.35
CA ALA A 43 -20.24 -19.60 5.55
C ALA A 43 -20.88 -19.02 4.26
N VAL A 44 -20.24 -19.21 3.10
CA VAL A 44 -20.82 -18.82 1.80
C VAL A 44 -22.15 -19.49 1.58
N LYS A 45 -22.23 -20.80 1.77
CA LYS A 45 -23.47 -21.56 1.61
C LYS A 45 -24.58 -21.08 2.56
N GLN A 46 -24.21 -20.78 3.81
CA GLN A 46 -25.16 -20.28 4.80
C GLN A 46 -25.73 -18.90 4.43
N GLN A 47 -24.87 -18.02 3.92
CA GLN A 47 -25.26 -16.64 3.57
C GLN A 47 -25.98 -16.53 2.24
N THR A 48 -25.54 -17.28 1.22
CA THR A 48 -26.05 -17.17 -0.14
C THR A 48 -27.08 -18.25 -0.53
N GLY A 49 -27.14 -19.32 0.25
CA GLY A 49 -27.94 -20.52 -0.07
C GLY A 49 -27.30 -21.39 -1.17
N GLN A 50 -26.14 -21.02 -1.69
CA GLN A 50 -25.45 -21.72 -2.79
C GLN A 50 -24.06 -22.17 -2.37
N ASP A 51 -23.60 -23.29 -2.91
CA ASP A 51 -22.23 -23.73 -2.72
C ASP A 51 -21.26 -22.80 -3.47
N PHE A 52 -20.07 -22.57 -2.90
CA PHE A 52 -19.01 -21.84 -3.59
C PHE A 52 -18.60 -22.64 -4.84
N PRO A 53 -18.55 -22.01 -6.04
CA PRO A 53 -18.26 -22.71 -7.27
C PRO A 53 -16.87 -23.35 -7.27
N THR A 54 -16.77 -24.57 -7.80
CA THR A 54 -15.49 -25.30 -7.93
C THR A 54 -14.84 -25.14 -9.31
N CYS A 55 -15.59 -24.67 -10.31
CA CYS A 55 -15.10 -24.37 -11.63
C CYS A 55 -14.39 -23.03 -11.67
N ALA A 56 -13.12 -23.00 -12.13
CA ALA A 56 -12.32 -21.78 -12.20
C ALA A 56 -12.96 -20.67 -13.06
N TYR A 57 -13.64 -21.04 -14.15
CA TYR A 57 -14.35 -20.07 -14.99
C TYR A 57 -15.57 -19.46 -14.32
N GLU A 58 -16.32 -20.25 -13.53
CA GLU A 58 -17.44 -19.73 -12.75
C GLU A 58 -16.97 -18.79 -11.65
N GLN A 59 -15.86 -19.13 -10.97
CA GLN A 59 -15.23 -18.25 -9.99
C GLN A 59 -14.77 -16.92 -10.63
N LEU A 60 -14.08 -17.00 -11.77
CA LEU A 60 -13.62 -15.82 -12.51
C LEU A 60 -14.79 -14.95 -12.94
N TRP A 61 -15.82 -15.55 -13.53
CA TRP A 61 -17.00 -14.80 -13.98
C TRP A 61 -17.77 -14.17 -12.82
N GLY A 62 -17.91 -14.90 -11.71
CA GLY A 62 -18.47 -14.36 -10.48
C GLY A 62 -17.71 -13.16 -9.94
N ALA A 63 -16.38 -13.23 -9.93
CA ALA A 63 -15.51 -12.12 -9.50
C ALA A 63 -15.64 -10.90 -10.43
N ILE A 64 -15.67 -11.11 -11.75
CA ILE A 64 -15.88 -10.04 -12.73
C ILE A 64 -17.24 -9.36 -12.48
N CYS A 65 -18.31 -10.13 -12.31
CA CYS A 65 -19.63 -9.59 -12.01
C CYS A 65 -19.65 -8.82 -10.69
N ALA A 66 -18.96 -9.31 -9.66
CA ALA A 66 -18.86 -8.61 -8.37
C ALA A 66 -18.18 -7.25 -8.51
N VAL A 67 -17.11 -7.14 -9.30
CA VAL A 67 -16.46 -5.86 -9.57
C VAL A 67 -17.39 -4.89 -10.30
N PHE A 68 -18.09 -5.33 -11.34
CA PHE A 68 -19.06 -4.46 -12.02
C PHE A 68 -20.20 -4.02 -11.11
N ASN A 69 -20.74 -4.93 -10.28
CA ASN A 69 -21.79 -4.59 -9.33
C ASN A 69 -21.32 -3.64 -8.23
N SER A 70 -20.05 -3.68 -7.85
CA SER A 70 -19.48 -2.78 -6.82
C SER A 70 -19.57 -1.31 -7.19
N TRP A 71 -19.69 -0.97 -8.49
CA TRP A 71 -19.94 0.40 -8.96
C TRP A 71 -21.21 1.01 -8.35
N MET A 72 -22.20 0.18 -8.06
CA MET A 72 -23.50 0.60 -7.51
C MET A 72 -23.60 0.47 -5.98
N ASN A 73 -22.50 0.13 -5.28
CA ASN A 73 -22.47 0.14 -3.82
C ASN A 73 -22.61 1.56 -3.28
N GLU A 74 -23.29 1.72 -2.15
CA GLU A 74 -23.53 3.04 -1.51
C GLU A 74 -22.22 3.82 -1.28
N ARG A 75 -21.17 3.13 -0.81
CA ARG A 75 -19.84 3.74 -0.61
C ARG A 75 -19.25 4.27 -1.91
N ALA A 76 -19.35 3.51 -3.01
CA ALA A 76 -18.85 3.92 -4.32
C ALA A 76 -19.65 5.10 -4.88
N ILE A 77 -20.98 5.10 -4.71
CA ILE A 77 -21.85 6.21 -5.12
C ILE A 77 -21.50 7.49 -4.34
N LEU A 78 -21.32 7.39 -3.03
CA LEU A 78 -20.93 8.52 -2.20
C LEU A 78 -19.58 9.08 -2.61
N TYR A 79 -18.58 8.22 -2.81
CA TYR A 79 -17.24 8.61 -3.25
C TYR A 79 -17.28 9.36 -4.59
N ARG A 80 -18.01 8.83 -5.57
CA ARG A 80 -18.17 9.50 -6.88
C ARG A 80 -18.79 10.88 -6.76
N LYS A 81 -19.81 11.02 -5.91
CA LYS A 81 -20.43 12.35 -5.66
C LYS A 81 -19.45 13.35 -5.03
N MET A 82 -18.59 12.89 -4.12
CA MET A 82 -17.59 13.75 -3.47
C MET A 82 -16.48 14.18 -4.46
N GLU A 83 -16.06 13.26 -5.34
CA GLU A 83 -14.98 13.49 -6.31
C GLU A 83 -15.47 14.05 -7.66
N GLY A 84 -16.77 14.27 -7.82
CA GLY A 84 -17.35 14.77 -9.08
C GLY A 84 -17.22 13.81 -10.25
N ILE A 85 -17.18 12.49 -10.00
CA ILE A 85 -17.05 11.44 -11.01
C ILE A 85 -18.43 11.12 -11.59
N PRO A 86 -18.63 11.23 -12.93
CA PRO A 86 -19.90 10.90 -13.58
C PRO A 86 -20.32 9.44 -13.40
N ASP A 87 -21.58 9.20 -13.08
CA ASP A 87 -22.12 7.85 -12.87
C ASP A 87 -22.09 6.99 -14.14
N GLU A 88 -22.20 7.62 -15.31
CA GLU A 88 -22.18 6.98 -16.63
C GLU A 88 -20.83 6.43 -17.06
N TRP A 89 -19.74 6.74 -16.38
CA TRP A 89 -18.41 6.22 -16.75
C TRP A 89 -18.29 4.72 -16.54
N GLY A 90 -18.92 4.18 -15.51
CA GLY A 90 -18.78 2.78 -15.15
C GLY A 90 -17.39 2.43 -14.63
N THR A 91 -17.13 1.13 -14.52
CA THR A 91 -15.84 0.59 -14.09
C THR A 91 -15.31 -0.44 -15.08
N ALA A 92 -14.03 -0.79 -14.96
CA ALA A 92 -13.38 -1.82 -15.76
C ALA A 92 -12.82 -2.93 -14.86
N VAL A 93 -12.58 -4.10 -15.44
CA VAL A 93 -11.98 -5.25 -14.76
C VAL A 93 -10.70 -5.65 -15.48
N SER A 94 -9.61 -5.76 -14.72
CA SER A 94 -8.36 -6.36 -15.18
C SER A 94 -8.22 -7.75 -14.56
N VAL A 95 -8.00 -8.78 -15.38
CA VAL A 95 -7.69 -10.12 -14.92
C VAL A 95 -6.19 -10.31 -14.97
N GLN A 96 -5.59 -10.48 -13.79
CA GLN A 96 -4.15 -10.54 -13.63
C GLN A 96 -3.74 -11.82 -12.92
N ALA A 97 -2.63 -12.42 -13.33
CA ALA A 97 -2.03 -13.55 -12.61
C ALA A 97 -1.64 -13.11 -11.20
N MET A 98 -1.99 -13.92 -10.21
CA MET A 98 -1.64 -13.67 -8.82
C MET A 98 -0.18 -14.01 -8.57
N VAL A 99 0.52 -13.16 -7.86
CA VAL A 99 1.89 -13.37 -7.37
C VAL A 99 1.91 -13.30 -5.86
N PHE A 100 2.81 -14.05 -5.23
CA PHE A 100 2.78 -14.28 -3.80
C PHE A 100 4.06 -13.77 -3.14
N GLY A 101 3.93 -12.74 -2.30
CA GLY A 101 5.02 -12.19 -1.50
C GLY A 101 5.31 -12.99 -0.22
N ASN A 102 4.52 -14.02 0.06
CA ASN A 102 4.61 -14.87 1.24
C ASN A 102 5.13 -16.30 0.94
N MET A 103 6.04 -16.43 -0.04
CA MET A 103 6.68 -17.69 -0.41
C MET A 103 8.06 -17.88 0.25
N GLY A 104 8.20 -17.43 1.50
CA GLY A 104 9.44 -17.51 2.27
C GLY A 104 10.33 -16.27 2.19
N ASP A 105 11.56 -16.39 2.72
CA ASP A 105 12.46 -15.24 2.95
C ASP A 105 13.01 -14.58 1.67
N THR A 106 12.86 -15.23 0.51
CA THR A 106 13.21 -14.67 -0.79
C THR A 106 12.02 -13.95 -1.47
N SER A 107 10.89 -13.87 -0.76
CA SER A 107 9.66 -13.23 -1.22
C SER A 107 9.32 -12.04 -0.35
N ALA A 108 8.69 -11.04 -0.92
CA ALA A 108 8.31 -9.79 -0.24
C ALA A 108 7.16 -9.09 -0.96
N THR A 109 6.51 -8.18 -0.28
CA THR A 109 5.59 -7.22 -0.91
C THR A 109 5.89 -5.81 -0.41
N GLY A 110 5.57 -4.80 -1.19
CA GLY A 110 5.83 -3.42 -0.78
C GLY A 110 5.20 -2.37 -1.67
N VAL A 111 5.32 -1.15 -1.17
CA VAL A 111 4.90 0.08 -1.85
C VAL A 111 6.06 1.05 -1.89
N CYS A 112 6.20 1.79 -2.97
CA CYS A 112 7.27 2.77 -3.10
C CYS A 112 6.86 3.98 -3.92
N PHE A 113 7.58 5.07 -3.71
CA PHE A 113 7.33 6.38 -4.30
C PHE A 113 8.62 6.90 -4.91
N SER A 114 8.54 7.43 -6.14
CA SER A 114 9.71 8.02 -6.78
C SER A 114 10.21 9.28 -6.07
N ARG A 115 9.32 9.99 -5.34
CA ARG A 115 9.63 11.17 -4.50
C ARG A 115 8.87 11.09 -3.19
N ASP A 116 9.31 11.82 -2.17
CA ASP A 116 8.59 11.89 -0.89
C ASP A 116 7.25 12.63 -1.03
N ALA A 117 6.16 11.91 -0.81
CA ALA A 117 4.79 12.43 -0.93
C ALA A 117 4.42 13.48 0.14
N ALA A 118 5.14 13.53 1.24
CA ALA A 118 4.87 14.45 2.35
C ALA A 118 5.56 15.81 2.18
N ASN A 119 6.79 15.82 1.66
CA ASN A 119 7.63 17.03 1.59
C ASN A 119 8.15 17.36 0.18
N GLY A 120 7.98 16.45 -0.79
CA GLY A 120 8.41 16.61 -2.18
C GLY A 120 9.91 16.41 -2.41
N GLU A 121 10.66 15.86 -1.44
CA GLU A 121 12.08 15.54 -1.61
C GLU A 121 12.25 14.56 -2.77
N ASP A 122 13.21 14.84 -3.66
CA ASP A 122 13.60 13.95 -4.76
C ASP A 122 14.40 12.78 -4.18
N LEU A 123 13.70 11.87 -3.56
CA LEU A 123 14.24 10.70 -2.89
C LEU A 123 13.32 9.50 -3.10
N PHE A 124 13.85 8.47 -3.76
CA PHE A 124 13.18 7.18 -3.83
C PHE A 124 12.96 6.62 -2.43
N ASN A 125 11.74 6.32 -2.08
CA ASN A 125 11.36 5.88 -0.74
C ASN A 125 10.21 4.89 -0.79
N GLY A 126 9.93 4.23 0.33
CA GLY A 126 8.86 3.26 0.43
C GLY A 126 9.14 2.20 1.49
N GLU A 127 8.23 1.26 1.59
CA GLU A 127 8.23 0.24 2.61
C GLU A 127 7.98 -1.14 2.01
N TYR A 128 8.57 -2.17 2.61
CA TYR A 128 8.37 -3.55 2.22
C TYR A 128 8.34 -4.49 3.43
N LEU A 129 7.72 -5.64 3.26
CA LEU A 129 7.73 -6.73 4.23
C LEU A 129 8.19 -8.02 3.57
N ILE A 130 9.15 -8.70 4.20
CA ILE A 130 9.60 -10.04 3.79
C ILE A 130 8.54 -11.05 4.22
N ASN A 131 8.29 -12.03 3.36
CA ASN A 131 7.34 -13.13 3.58
C ASN A 131 5.96 -12.59 3.99
N ALA A 132 5.35 -11.74 3.15
CA ALA A 132 4.12 -11.03 3.42
C ALA A 132 3.28 -10.81 2.17
N GLN A 133 1.98 -10.65 2.36
CA GLN A 133 1.02 -10.20 1.35
C GLN A 133 0.79 -8.68 1.45
N GLY A 134 0.11 -8.09 0.45
CA GLY A 134 -0.19 -6.65 0.43
C GLY A 134 -0.99 -6.17 1.64
N GLU A 135 -1.90 -6.99 2.12
CA GLU A 135 -2.72 -6.73 3.30
C GLU A 135 -1.88 -6.56 4.57
N ASP A 136 -0.80 -7.33 4.73
CA ASP A 136 0.11 -7.23 5.88
C ASP A 136 0.81 -5.87 5.96
N VAL A 137 1.12 -5.25 4.81
CA VAL A 137 1.73 -3.91 4.75
C VAL A 137 0.75 -2.85 5.22
N VAL A 138 -0.52 -2.98 4.83
CA VAL A 138 -1.58 -2.01 5.14
C VAL A 138 -2.11 -2.17 6.56
N ALA A 139 -2.16 -3.41 7.06
CA ALA A 139 -2.71 -3.71 8.40
C ALA A 139 -1.85 -3.18 9.56
N GLY A 140 -0.58 -2.87 9.32
CA GLY A 140 0.31 -2.32 10.36
C GLY A 140 0.62 -3.27 11.52
N ILE A 141 0.40 -4.57 11.34
CA ILE A 141 0.63 -5.61 12.36
C ILE A 141 2.13 -5.87 12.54
N ARG A 142 2.87 -5.80 11.43
CA ARG A 142 4.33 -5.94 11.40
C ARG A 142 4.96 -4.59 11.07
N THR A 143 6.14 -4.30 11.63
CA THR A 143 6.90 -3.09 11.27
C THR A 143 7.54 -3.28 9.91
N PRO A 144 7.14 -2.49 8.89
CA PRO A 144 7.74 -2.61 7.56
C PRO A 144 9.18 -2.07 7.57
N GLN A 145 9.98 -2.65 6.68
CA GLN A 145 11.33 -2.21 6.40
C GLN A 145 11.34 -1.19 5.27
N GLN A 146 12.34 -0.33 5.26
CA GLN A 146 12.45 0.73 4.26
C GLN A 146 13.12 0.24 2.97
N ILE A 147 12.74 0.78 1.83
CA ILE A 147 13.30 0.42 0.52
C ILE A 147 14.78 0.83 0.43
N THR A 148 15.10 2.08 0.82
CA THR A 148 16.45 2.64 0.72
C THR A 148 17.18 2.60 2.05
N LYS A 149 18.52 2.47 2.00
CA LYS A 149 19.39 2.53 3.17
C LYS A 149 19.24 3.86 3.91
N ILE A 150 19.20 4.98 3.19
CA ILE A 150 19.01 6.30 3.80
C ILE A 150 17.64 6.43 4.50
N GLY A 151 16.59 5.87 3.90
CA GLY A 151 15.27 5.78 4.51
C GLY A 151 15.29 4.98 5.80
N SER A 152 15.93 3.80 5.79
CA SER A 152 16.09 2.93 6.94
C SER A 152 16.86 3.61 8.08
N GLN A 153 17.95 4.31 7.77
CA GLN A 153 18.73 5.07 8.75
C GLN A 153 17.92 6.23 9.36
N ARG A 154 17.19 6.98 8.53
CA ARG A 154 16.30 8.06 8.99
C ARG A 154 15.18 7.51 9.89
N TRP A 155 14.61 6.35 9.54
CA TRP A 155 13.59 5.68 10.34
C TRP A 155 14.17 5.24 11.70
N ALA A 156 15.31 4.56 11.71
CA ALA A 156 15.98 4.10 12.93
C ALA A 156 16.30 5.24 13.89
N ALA A 157 16.82 6.36 13.36
CA ALA A 157 17.10 7.55 14.15
C ALA A 157 15.85 8.14 14.83
N ARG A 158 14.70 8.10 14.15
CA ARG A 158 13.42 8.57 14.72
C ARG A 158 12.83 7.58 15.72
N ALA A 159 13.02 6.27 15.49
CA ALA A 159 12.53 5.20 16.35
C ALA A 159 13.42 4.94 17.56
N GLY A 160 14.61 5.55 17.62
CA GLY A 160 15.60 5.29 18.69
C GLY A 160 16.25 3.92 18.59
N VAL A 161 16.30 3.31 17.40
CA VAL A 161 16.89 2.01 17.10
C VAL A 161 18.37 2.21 16.76
N SER A 162 19.27 1.40 17.35
CA SER A 162 20.69 1.43 17.02
C SER A 162 20.96 0.91 15.61
N GLU A 163 22.10 1.32 15.02
CA GLU A 163 22.49 0.83 13.69
C GLU A 163 22.69 -0.69 13.64
N GLU A 164 23.23 -1.26 14.72
CA GLU A 164 23.39 -2.72 14.85
C GLU A 164 22.04 -3.44 14.86
N GLU A 165 21.08 -2.95 15.64
CA GLU A 165 19.73 -3.50 15.66
C GLU A 165 19.00 -3.28 14.34
N ARG A 166 19.17 -2.11 13.71
CA ARG A 166 18.61 -1.81 12.39
C ARG A 166 19.06 -2.83 11.35
N LEU A 167 20.38 -3.07 11.25
CA LEU A 167 20.95 -4.03 10.30
C LEU A 167 20.48 -5.47 10.59
N ALA A 168 20.34 -5.84 11.86
CA ALA A 168 19.97 -7.19 12.24
C ALA A 168 18.47 -7.49 12.02
N LYS A 169 17.59 -6.51 12.27
CA LYS A 169 16.13 -6.74 12.27
C LYS A 169 15.37 -5.98 11.18
N TYR A 170 15.90 -4.86 10.72
CA TYR A 170 15.23 -3.93 9.81
C TYR A 170 16.14 -3.46 8.67
N PRO A 171 16.88 -4.37 8.00
CA PRO A 171 17.70 -3.97 6.86
C PRO A 171 16.83 -3.38 5.76
N SER A 172 17.35 -2.38 5.06
CA SER A 172 16.67 -1.86 3.86
C SER A 172 16.63 -2.92 2.75
N MET A 173 15.72 -2.75 1.77
CA MET A 173 15.73 -3.61 0.57
C MET A 173 17.06 -3.47 -0.20
N GLU A 174 17.62 -2.27 -0.25
CA GLU A 174 18.93 -1.98 -0.83
C GLU A 174 20.04 -2.87 -0.23
N GLU A 175 19.96 -3.20 1.07
CA GLU A 175 20.92 -4.05 1.80
C GLU A 175 20.55 -5.53 1.75
N ALA A 176 19.26 -5.86 1.88
CA ALA A 176 18.80 -7.25 1.99
C ALA A 176 18.58 -7.92 0.62
N MET A 177 18.16 -7.15 -0.40
CA MET A 177 17.82 -7.64 -1.74
C MET A 177 18.38 -6.70 -2.83
N PRO A 178 19.71 -6.48 -2.92
CA PRO A 178 20.29 -5.45 -3.76
C PRO A 178 19.96 -5.58 -5.25
N GLU A 179 19.84 -6.78 -5.78
CA GLU A 179 19.48 -7.00 -7.18
C GLU A 179 18.03 -6.57 -7.47
N ILE A 180 17.12 -6.87 -6.56
CA ILE A 180 15.72 -6.45 -6.64
C ILE A 180 15.62 -4.93 -6.50
N TYR A 181 16.33 -4.36 -5.53
CA TYR A 181 16.38 -2.90 -5.35
C TYR A 181 16.87 -2.18 -6.61
N ASN A 182 17.94 -2.67 -7.24
CA ASN A 182 18.47 -2.05 -8.45
C ASN A 182 17.48 -2.12 -9.63
N GLN A 183 16.75 -3.24 -9.77
CA GLN A 183 15.69 -3.36 -10.77
C GLN A 183 14.55 -2.38 -10.47
N LEU A 184 14.09 -2.33 -9.21
CA LEU A 184 13.02 -1.46 -8.75
C LEU A 184 13.38 0.02 -8.98
N ASN A 185 14.61 0.42 -8.63
CA ASN A 185 15.11 1.78 -8.83
C ASN A 185 15.16 2.14 -10.32
N SER A 186 15.69 1.26 -11.17
CA SER A 186 15.73 1.52 -12.63
C SER A 186 14.32 1.64 -13.25
N ILE A 187 13.33 0.91 -12.72
CA ILE A 187 11.97 0.97 -13.23
C ILE A 187 11.28 2.25 -12.75
N GLN A 188 11.45 2.66 -11.48
CA GLN A 188 10.85 3.88 -10.97
C GLN A 188 11.35 5.13 -11.72
N GLU A 189 12.65 5.19 -12.05
CA GLU A 189 13.23 6.28 -12.85
C GLU A 189 12.57 6.36 -14.24
N LYS A 190 12.42 5.23 -14.92
CA LYS A 190 11.74 5.16 -16.22
C LYS A 190 10.26 5.55 -16.15
N LEU A 191 9.58 5.17 -15.07
CA LEU A 191 8.17 5.52 -14.88
C LEU A 191 8.00 7.02 -14.62
N GLU A 192 8.82 7.61 -13.76
CA GLU A 192 8.79 9.04 -13.51
C GLU A 192 9.11 9.85 -14.78
N GLU A 193 10.12 9.44 -15.56
CA GLU A 193 10.47 10.06 -16.83
C GLU A 193 9.33 9.93 -17.86
N HIS A 194 8.70 8.76 -17.95
CA HIS A 194 7.62 8.49 -18.90
C HIS A 194 6.36 9.31 -18.59
N TYR A 195 5.90 9.26 -17.34
CA TYR A 195 4.72 9.99 -16.88
C TYR A 195 5.00 11.45 -16.57
N ARG A 196 6.26 11.82 -16.47
CA ARG A 196 6.73 13.17 -16.12
C ARG A 196 6.12 13.66 -14.81
N ASP A 197 5.88 12.75 -13.88
CA ASP A 197 5.31 13.03 -12.58
C ASP A 197 5.72 11.97 -11.55
N MET A 198 5.71 12.35 -10.28
CA MET A 198 5.93 11.45 -9.17
C MET A 198 5.01 10.23 -9.26
N GLN A 199 5.58 9.05 -9.10
CA GLN A 199 4.89 7.76 -9.18
C GLN A 199 4.76 7.10 -7.82
N ASP A 200 3.58 6.54 -7.57
CA ASP A 200 3.22 5.64 -6.48
C ASP A 200 3.11 4.23 -7.08
N MET A 201 3.86 3.29 -6.55
CA MET A 201 4.06 1.97 -7.15
C MET A 201 3.85 0.87 -6.11
N GLU A 202 3.19 -0.19 -6.55
CA GLU A 202 2.99 -1.40 -5.78
C GLU A 202 3.75 -2.56 -6.45
N PHE A 203 4.46 -3.35 -5.66
CA PHE A 203 5.26 -4.47 -6.18
C PHE A 203 5.23 -5.68 -5.25
N THR A 204 5.53 -6.83 -5.82
CA THR A 204 5.74 -8.09 -5.11
C THR A 204 7.02 -8.74 -5.61
N VAL A 205 7.77 -9.34 -4.71
CA VAL A 205 8.88 -10.22 -5.01
C VAL A 205 8.44 -11.64 -4.70
N GLN A 206 8.38 -12.49 -5.70
CA GLN A 206 8.09 -13.91 -5.51
C GLN A 206 9.34 -14.72 -5.83
N GLU A 207 9.89 -15.41 -4.84
CA GLU A 207 11.05 -16.28 -4.99
C GLU A 207 12.22 -15.60 -5.72
N GLY A 208 12.57 -14.38 -5.32
CA GLY A 208 13.66 -13.58 -5.89
C GLY A 208 13.35 -12.93 -7.23
N LYS A 209 12.11 -12.97 -7.72
CA LYS A 209 11.68 -12.32 -8.96
C LYS A 209 10.76 -11.13 -8.65
N LEU A 210 11.10 -9.96 -9.20
CA LEU A 210 10.31 -8.74 -9.06
C LEU A 210 9.10 -8.75 -10.01
N TRP A 211 7.94 -8.35 -9.49
CA TRP A 211 6.69 -8.15 -10.21
C TRP A 211 6.11 -6.79 -9.84
N PHE A 212 5.85 -5.96 -10.84
CA PHE A 212 5.08 -4.73 -10.66
C PHE A 212 3.59 -5.05 -10.73
N LEU A 213 2.83 -4.54 -9.76
CA LEU A 213 1.39 -4.75 -9.68
C LEU A 213 0.63 -3.54 -10.20
N GLN A 214 1.07 -2.34 -9.81
CA GLN A 214 0.40 -1.09 -10.16
C GLN A 214 1.40 0.08 -10.14
N THR A 215 1.16 1.07 -11.00
CA THR A 215 1.72 2.41 -10.90
C THR A 215 0.64 3.44 -11.12
N ARG A 216 0.74 4.57 -10.43
CA ARG A 216 -0.15 5.71 -10.55
C ARG A 216 0.57 7.01 -10.18
N ASN A 217 0.02 8.15 -10.60
CA ASN A 217 0.50 9.43 -10.11
C ASN A 217 0.30 9.50 -8.59
N GLY A 218 1.39 9.78 -7.86
CA GLY A 218 1.39 9.76 -6.41
C GLY A 218 0.51 10.86 -5.82
N LYS A 219 -0.39 10.48 -4.90
CA LYS A 219 -1.07 11.46 -4.03
C LYS A 219 -0.04 12.11 -3.13
N ARG A 220 -0.19 13.42 -2.89
CA ARG A 220 0.81 14.21 -2.17
C ARG A 220 0.17 15.38 -1.43
N THR A 221 0.86 15.89 -0.40
CA THR A 221 0.45 17.10 0.31
C THR A 221 0.54 18.35 -0.58
N GLY A 222 -0.11 19.44 -0.20
CA GLY A 222 0.00 20.72 -0.90
C GLY A 222 1.43 21.23 -1.02
N ALA A 223 2.24 21.08 0.04
CA ALA A 223 3.65 21.46 0.05
C ALA A 223 4.48 20.62 -0.94
N ALA A 224 4.31 19.30 -0.91
CA ALA A 224 4.98 18.39 -1.83
C ALA A 224 4.56 18.63 -3.28
N MET A 225 3.28 18.92 -3.54
CA MET A 225 2.76 19.22 -4.88
C MET A 225 3.49 20.41 -5.51
N VAL A 226 3.62 21.51 -4.80
CA VAL A 226 4.32 22.71 -5.30
C VAL A 226 5.79 22.41 -5.52
N LYS A 227 6.46 21.79 -4.55
CA LYS A 227 7.89 21.47 -4.66
C LYS A 227 8.17 20.54 -5.84
N ILE A 228 7.44 19.44 -5.97
CA ILE A 228 7.60 18.48 -7.07
C ILE A 228 7.37 19.15 -8.43
N ALA A 229 6.33 19.96 -8.58
CA ALA A 229 6.05 20.65 -9.83
C ALA A 229 7.20 21.58 -10.23
N ILE A 230 7.75 22.32 -9.28
CA ILE A 230 8.91 23.23 -9.52
C ILE A 230 10.18 22.42 -9.83
N ASP A 231 10.44 21.35 -9.10
CA ASP A 231 11.63 20.50 -9.33
C ASP A 231 11.58 19.86 -10.73
N LEU A 232 10.43 19.33 -11.15
CA LEU A 232 10.24 18.75 -12.49
C LEU A 232 10.37 19.80 -13.61
N LEU A 233 9.94 21.04 -13.37
CA LEU A 233 10.16 22.16 -14.29
C LEU A 233 11.66 22.48 -14.41
N HIS A 234 12.37 22.62 -13.29
CA HIS A 234 13.81 22.90 -13.29
C HIS A 234 14.64 21.76 -13.92
N GLN A 235 14.18 20.53 -13.79
CA GLN A 235 14.78 19.35 -14.44
C GLN A 235 14.45 19.27 -15.94
N GLY A 236 13.60 20.16 -16.47
CA GLY A 236 13.20 20.17 -17.88
C GLY A 236 12.23 19.04 -18.27
N MET A 237 11.68 18.33 -17.28
CA MET A 237 10.72 17.25 -17.53
C MET A 237 9.35 17.79 -17.96
N ILE A 238 8.96 18.97 -17.48
CA ILE A 238 7.69 19.64 -17.82
C ILE A 238 7.91 21.10 -18.17
N ASP A 239 6.98 21.69 -18.88
CA ASP A 239 6.96 23.12 -19.18
C ASP A 239 6.23 23.93 -18.08
N GLU A 240 6.33 25.26 -18.14
CA GLU A 240 5.71 26.19 -17.18
C GLU A 240 4.19 26.03 -17.13
N LYS A 241 3.56 25.83 -18.27
CA LYS A 241 2.10 25.63 -18.37
C LYS A 241 1.67 24.36 -17.63
N THR A 242 2.38 23.26 -17.84
CA THR A 242 2.14 21.98 -17.15
C THR A 242 2.40 22.11 -15.67
N CYS A 243 3.48 22.81 -15.26
CA CYS A 243 3.80 23.08 -13.86
C CYS A 243 2.63 23.80 -13.17
N LEU A 244 2.12 24.89 -13.76
CA LEU A 244 0.99 25.63 -13.22
C LEU A 244 -0.30 24.80 -13.17
N ASN A 245 -0.58 24.01 -14.19
CA ASN A 245 -1.77 23.16 -14.23
C ASN A 245 -1.77 22.02 -13.21
N ARG A 246 -0.60 21.61 -12.70
CA ARG A 246 -0.47 20.59 -11.67
C ARG A 246 -0.66 21.11 -10.25
N ILE A 247 -0.66 22.42 -10.09
CA ILE A 247 -0.89 23.06 -8.80
C ILE A 247 -2.40 23.25 -8.61
N GLU A 248 -3.00 22.40 -7.78
CA GLU A 248 -4.42 22.45 -7.43
C GLU A 248 -4.66 23.60 -6.44
N PRO A 249 -5.45 24.65 -6.80
CA PRO A 249 -5.65 25.82 -5.93
C PRO A 249 -6.19 25.46 -4.54
N ASN A 250 -7.08 24.46 -4.46
CA ASN A 250 -7.67 24.04 -3.19
C ASN A 250 -6.64 23.46 -2.21
N LYS A 251 -5.58 22.85 -2.72
CA LYS A 251 -4.49 22.33 -1.90
C LYS A 251 -3.49 23.39 -1.45
N LEU A 252 -3.51 24.58 -2.07
CA LEU A 252 -2.70 25.70 -1.60
C LEU A 252 -3.20 26.25 -0.27
N ASP A 253 -4.48 26.10 0.02
CA ASP A 253 -5.06 26.51 1.31
C ASP A 253 -4.40 25.75 2.46
N GLU A 254 -3.95 24.51 2.25
CA GLU A 254 -3.19 23.74 3.26
C GLU A 254 -1.91 24.46 3.72
N LEU A 255 -1.28 25.24 2.81
CA LEU A 255 -0.06 26.00 3.10
C LEU A 255 -0.30 27.26 3.92
N LEU A 256 -1.55 27.73 3.97
CA LEU A 256 -1.96 28.90 4.71
C LEU A 256 -2.36 28.58 6.16
N HIS A 257 -2.54 27.30 6.48
CA HIS A 257 -2.87 26.89 7.84
C HIS A 257 -1.65 27.07 8.79
N PRO A 258 -1.90 27.48 10.04
CA PRO A 258 -0.86 27.53 11.06
C PRO A 258 -0.21 26.16 11.25
N VAL A 259 1.11 26.11 11.26
CA VAL A 259 1.90 24.91 11.55
C VAL A 259 2.63 25.10 12.87
N PHE A 260 2.87 24.02 13.59
CA PHE A 260 3.67 24.07 14.81
C PHE A 260 5.13 24.40 14.48
N ASP A 261 5.77 25.22 15.32
CA ASP A 261 7.20 25.40 15.24
C ASP A 261 7.91 24.07 15.52
N LYS A 262 8.77 23.63 14.58
CA LYS A 262 9.44 22.33 14.65
C LYS A 262 10.30 22.15 15.91
N THR A 263 10.82 23.24 16.47
CA THR A 263 11.63 23.19 17.69
C THR A 263 10.73 23.02 18.92
N ALA A 264 9.63 23.77 18.97
CA ALA A 264 8.65 23.65 20.03
C ALA A 264 7.97 22.26 20.02
N GLU A 265 7.67 21.72 18.86
CA GLU A 265 7.12 20.37 18.70
C GLU A 265 8.03 19.29 19.25
N LYS A 266 9.35 19.37 18.96
CA LYS A 266 10.35 18.42 19.48
C LYS A 266 10.53 18.50 21.00
N GLN A 267 10.26 19.66 21.59
CA GLN A 267 10.35 19.88 23.03
C GLN A 267 9.04 19.58 23.76
N ALA A 268 7.94 19.43 23.03
CA ALA A 268 6.64 19.13 23.59
C ALA A 268 6.61 17.71 24.18
N LYS A 269 5.89 17.58 25.30
CA LYS A 269 5.67 16.27 25.90
C LYS A 269 4.67 15.47 25.07
N LEU A 270 5.10 14.31 24.57
CA LEU A 270 4.21 13.38 23.90
C LEU A 270 3.11 12.90 24.87
N PHE A 271 1.87 13.18 24.56
CA PHE A 271 0.73 12.84 25.42
C PHE A 271 0.09 11.52 25.01
N VAL A 272 -0.08 11.30 23.72
CA VAL A 272 -0.66 10.08 23.16
C VAL A 272 -0.15 9.90 21.74
N LYS A 273 -0.01 8.65 21.31
CA LYS A 273 0.33 8.28 19.94
C LYS A 273 -0.85 7.52 19.36
N GLY A 274 -1.37 7.98 18.22
CA GLY A 274 -2.46 7.36 17.46
C GLY A 274 -2.12 7.28 15.99
N LEU A 275 -2.86 6.47 15.24
CA LEU A 275 -2.86 6.52 13.79
C LEU A 275 -3.79 7.65 13.33
N PRO A 276 -3.44 8.38 12.28
CA PRO A 276 -4.29 9.42 11.71
C PRO A 276 -5.56 8.84 11.07
#